data_3e6ac0becea5cf98747a972fca6c27fc
#
_entry.id   3e6ac0becea5cf98747a972fca6c27fc
#
_cell.length_a   1.000
_cell.length_b   1.000
_cell.length_c   1.000
_cell.angle_alpha   90.00
_cell.angle_beta   90.00
_cell.angle_gamma   90.00
#
_symmetry.space_group_name_H-M   'P 1'
#
loop_
_entity.id
_entity.type
_entity.pdbx_description
1 polymer ?
#
loop_
_entity_poly.entity_id
_entity_poly.type
_entity_poly.pdbx_seq_one_letter_code
_entity_poly.pdbx_strand_id
1 'polypeptide(L)'
;EDIIFKKNIDTVFLHFDNDLNQDHIAASEISKTAARHCKNILMYQSNFYLSSKHFQPNYFVDISKNILNKKKALSCYEKVHNRNNKLFLVGQVHLIEVE
;
A
#
# COMPACT_ATOMS: atom_id res chain seq x y z
N GLU A 1 -5.23 17.54 -2.57
CA GLU A 1 -4.56 18.15 -3.73
C GLU A 1 -3.67 19.33 -3.32
N ASP A 2 -4.16 20.27 -2.54
CA ASP A 2 -3.39 21.43 -2.08
C ASP A 2 -2.07 21.07 -1.36
N ILE A 3 -2.08 20.02 -0.55
CA ILE A 3 -0.90 19.55 0.17
C ILE A 3 0.19 19.10 -0.82
N ILE A 4 -0.20 18.42 -1.88
CA ILE A 4 0.72 17.92 -2.92
C ILE A 4 1.47 19.09 -3.56
N PHE A 5 0.74 20.13 -3.93
CA PHE A 5 1.35 21.34 -4.53
C PHE A 5 2.20 22.15 -3.53
N LYS A 6 1.65 22.43 -2.35
CA LYS A 6 2.35 23.25 -1.34
C LYS A 6 3.60 22.60 -0.79
N LYS A 7 3.64 21.28 -0.69
CA LYS A 7 4.78 20.52 -0.18
C LYS A 7 5.69 19.96 -1.27
N ASN A 8 5.41 20.24 -2.53
CA ASN A 8 6.20 19.74 -3.66
C ASN A 8 6.34 18.21 -3.67
N ILE A 9 5.27 17.52 -3.37
CA ILE A 9 5.26 16.06 -3.32
C ILE A 9 5.30 15.51 -4.75
N ASP A 10 6.26 14.67 -5.04
CA ASP A 10 6.44 14.04 -6.35
C ASP A 10 5.99 12.58 -6.41
N THR A 11 5.79 11.95 -5.28
CA THR A 11 5.44 10.52 -5.18
C THR A 11 4.36 10.31 -4.13
N VAL A 12 3.31 9.59 -4.50
CA VAL A 12 2.21 9.23 -3.60
C VAL A 12 2.03 7.71 -3.61
N PHE A 13 1.95 7.14 -2.42
CA PHE A 13 1.60 5.73 -2.22
C PHE A 13 0.14 5.64 -1.86
N LEU A 14 -0.60 4.76 -2.54
CA LEU A 14 -2.01 4.56 -2.29
C LEU A 14 -2.39 3.08 -2.36
N HIS A 15 -3.56 2.75 -1.83
CA HIS A 15 -4.07 1.39 -1.85
C HIS A 15 -4.34 0.91 -3.27
N PHE A 16 -4.08 -0.40 -3.49
CA PHE A 16 -4.52 -1.08 -4.71
C PHE A 16 -6.04 -0.95 -4.85
N ASP A 17 -6.51 -0.58 -6.03
CA ASP A 17 -7.91 -0.22 -6.28
C ASP A 17 -8.86 -1.41 -6.39
N ASN A 18 -8.36 -2.61 -6.56
CA ASN A 18 -9.17 -3.81 -6.63
C ASN A 18 -9.05 -4.65 -5.35
N ASP A 19 -9.40 -4.05 -4.24
CA ASP A 19 -9.43 -4.64 -2.91
C ASP A 19 -10.88 -4.99 -2.54
N LEU A 20 -11.06 -5.89 -1.58
CA LEU A 20 -12.38 -6.25 -1.06
C LEU A 20 -12.84 -5.35 0.08
N ASN A 21 -11.93 -4.64 0.71
CA ASN A 21 -12.24 -3.72 1.79
C ASN A 21 -12.73 -2.39 1.22
N GLN A 22 -13.95 -2.00 1.58
CA GLN A 22 -14.59 -0.77 1.08
C GLN A 22 -13.80 0.49 1.44
N ASP A 23 -13.17 0.53 2.60
CA ASP A 23 -12.36 1.67 3.03
C ASP A 23 -11.09 1.79 2.16
N HIS A 24 -10.49 0.66 1.79
CA HIS A 24 -9.34 0.63 0.89
C HIS A 24 -9.72 1.11 -0.52
N ILE A 25 -10.87 0.67 -1.02
CA ILE A 25 -11.39 1.10 -2.33
C ILE A 25 -11.64 2.60 -2.33
N ALA A 26 -12.35 3.10 -1.32
CA ALA A 26 -12.65 4.53 -1.19
C ALA A 26 -11.38 5.37 -1.07
N ALA A 27 -10.43 4.94 -0.25
CA ALA A 27 -9.14 5.60 -0.09
C ALA A 27 -8.36 5.64 -1.41
N SER A 28 -8.38 4.55 -2.18
CA SER A 28 -7.73 4.48 -3.49
C SER A 28 -8.34 5.49 -4.47
N GLU A 29 -9.66 5.54 -4.57
CA GLU A 29 -10.37 6.44 -5.48
C GLU A 29 -10.12 7.92 -5.14
N ILE A 30 -10.24 8.28 -3.87
CA ILE A 30 -9.97 9.63 -3.39
C ILE A 30 -8.53 10.02 -3.68
N SER A 31 -7.59 9.12 -3.37
CA SER A 31 -6.16 9.37 -3.54
C SER A 31 -5.78 9.52 -5.01
N LYS A 32 -6.33 8.70 -5.91
CA LYS A 32 -6.10 8.83 -7.35
C LYS A 32 -6.54 10.19 -7.87
N THR A 33 -7.70 10.66 -7.44
CA THR A 33 -8.21 11.98 -7.82
C THR A 33 -7.32 13.09 -7.28
N ALA A 34 -6.95 13.03 -6.01
CA ALA A 34 -6.13 14.05 -5.37
C ALA A 34 -4.70 14.09 -5.95
N ALA A 35 -4.16 12.95 -6.32
CA ALA A 35 -2.78 12.80 -6.80
C ALA A 35 -2.66 12.80 -8.33
N ARG A 36 -3.72 13.10 -9.08
CA ARG A 36 -3.74 12.97 -10.55
C ARG A 36 -2.65 13.76 -11.28
N HIS A 37 -2.15 14.81 -10.66
CA HIS A 37 -1.04 15.61 -11.22
C HIS A 37 0.31 15.30 -10.58
N CYS A 38 0.36 14.31 -9.70
CA CYS A 38 1.60 13.87 -9.08
C CYS A 38 2.45 13.09 -10.11
N LYS A 39 3.76 13.28 -10.03
CA LYS A 39 4.69 12.68 -10.99
C LYS A 39 4.70 11.16 -10.92
N ASN A 40 4.65 10.61 -9.71
CA ASN A 40 4.68 9.16 -9.48
C ASN A 40 3.53 8.75 -8.55
N ILE A 41 2.78 7.74 -8.97
CA ILE A 41 1.73 7.13 -8.17
C ILE A 41 2.05 5.64 -8.07
N LEU A 42 2.23 5.17 -6.84
CA LEU A 42 2.55 3.78 -6.56
C LEU A 42 1.44 3.16 -5.71
N MET A 43 0.98 1.99 -6.11
CA MET A 43 -0.04 1.23 -5.36
C MET A 43 0.60 0.12 -4.54
N TYR A 44 0.05 -0.12 -3.36
CA TYR A 44 0.45 -1.22 -2.50
C TYR A 44 -0.76 -2.08 -2.10
N GLN A 45 -0.51 -3.34 -1.86
CA GLN A 45 -1.49 -4.25 -1.27
C GLN A 45 -1.22 -4.37 0.22
N SER A 46 -2.20 -3.99 1.06
CA SER A 46 -2.03 -4.02 2.51
C SER A 46 -2.37 -5.38 3.12
N ASN A 47 -3.36 -6.07 2.58
CA ASN A 47 -3.86 -7.36 3.08
C ASN A 47 -3.99 -8.35 1.94
N PHE A 48 -3.97 -9.63 2.31
CA PHE A 48 -4.11 -10.72 1.34
C PHE A 48 -5.59 -11.08 1.16
N TYR A 49 -6.31 -10.28 0.38
CA TYR A 49 -7.70 -10.58 0.03
C TYR A 49 -7.79 -11.18 -1.37
N LEU A 50 -8.69 -12.14 -1.53
CA LEU A 50 -9.06 -12.63 -2.85
C LEU A 50 -9.91 -11.56 -3.54
N SER A 51 -9.48 -11.14 -4.71
CA SER A 51 -10.22 -10.19 -5.54
C SER A 51 -10.34 -10.73 -6.95
N SER A 52 -11.27 -10.17 -7.73
CA SER A 52 -11.48 -10.54 -9.12
C SER A 52 -10.25 -10.24 -10.00
N LYS A 53 -9.40 -9.35 -9.56
CA LYS A 53 -8.19 -8.92 -10.27
C LYS A 53 -7.01 -9.04 -9.33
N HIS A 54 -6.09 -9.94 -9.65
CA HIS A 54 -4.91 -10.17 -8.81
C HIS A 54 -3.98 -8.97 -8.82
N PHE A 55 -3.39 -8.71 -7.65
CA PHE A 55 -2.30 -7.77 -7.52
C PHE A 55 -1.05 -8.34 -8.22
N GLN A 56 -0.60 -7.67 -9.26
CA GLN A 56 0.61 -8.04 -10.00
C GLN A 56 1.68 -6.97 -9.80
N PRO A 57 2.60 -7.18 -8.85
CA PRO A 57 3.63 -6.18 -8.56
C PRO A 57 4.59 -6.01 -9.73
N ASN A 58 4.97 -4.75 -10.00
CA ASN A 58 5.94 -4.40 -11.03
C ASN A 58 6.99 -3.41 -10.55
N TYR A 59 6.92 -2.99 -9.29
CA TYR A 59 7.90 -2.12 -8.65
C TYR A 59 8.32 -2.74 -7.32
N PHE A 60 9.62 -2.97 -7.16
CA PHE A 60 10.17 -3.70 -6.01
C PHE A 60 11.23 -2.86 -5.30
N VAL A 61 11.17 -2.86 -3.97
CA VAL A 61 12.15 -2.20 -3.12
C VAL A 61 12.80 -3.25 -2.22
N ASP A 62 14.13 -3.27 -2.20
CA ASP A 62 14.87 -4.15 -1.29
C ASP A 62 14.77 -3.60 0.14
N ILE A 63 14.06 -4.35 0.99
CA ILE A 63 13.86 -4.01 2.40
C ILE A 63 14.68 -4.89 3.34
N SER A 64 15.70 -5.59 2.85
CA SER A 64 16.50 -6.53 3.64
C SER A 64 17.01 -5.89 4.93
N LYS A 65 17.45 -4.65 4.88
CA LYS A 65 17.94 -3.90 6.05
C LYS A 65 16.84 -3.52 7.04
N ASN A 66 15.58 -3.51 6.61
CA ASN A 66 14.45 -3.04 7.42
C ASN A 66 13.49 -4.16 7.80
N ILE A 67 13.71 -5.39 7.33
CA ILE A 67 12.77 -6.49 7.52
C ILE A 67 12.51 -6.80 9.00
N LEU A 68 13.54 -6.72 9.84
CA LEU A 68 13.40 -6.95 11.28
C LEU A 68 12.52 -5.88 11.94
N ASN A 69 12.67 -4.63 11.54
CA ASN A 69 11.83 -3.54 12.02
C ASN A 69 10.37 -3.72 11.59
N LYS A 70 10.15 -4.17 10.37
CA LYS A 70 8.81 -4.48 9.86
C LYS A 70 8.15 -5.60 10.67
N LYS A 71 8.87 -6.70 10.91
CA LYS A 71 8.38 -7.81 11.73
C LYS A 71 8.03 -7.37 13.14
N LYS A 72 8.87 -6.54 13.74
CA LYS A 72 8.66 -5.99 15.08
C LYS A 72 7.41 -5.10 15.12
N ALA A 73 7.20 -4.25 14.13
CA ALA A 73 6.01 -3.42 14.03
C ALA A 73 4.75 -4.27 13.87
N LEU A 74 4.79 -5.30 13.02
CA LEU A 74 3.64 -6.20 12.80
C LEU A 74 3.30 -7.03 14.04
N SER A 75 4.27 -7.36 14.89
CA SER A 75 4.01 -8.09 16.13
C SER A 75 3.10 -7.32 17.10
N CYS A 76 3.10 -5.99 17.02
CA CYS A 76 2.18 -5.17 17.82
C CYS A 76 0.72 -5.38 17.40
N TYR A 77 0.46 -5.57 16.13
CA TYR A 77 -0.89 -5.86 15.61
C TYR A 77 -1.36 -7.26 15.95
N GLU A 78 -0.45 -8.22 16.01
CA GLU A 78 -0.77 -9.60 16.38
C GLU A 78 -1.42 -9.67 17.77
N LYS A 79 -0.86 -8.95 18.73
CA LYS A 79 -1.38 -8.90 20.11
C LYS A 79 -2.74 -8.22 20.20
N VAL A 80 -2.97 -7.16 19.43
CA VAL A 80 -4.18 -6.34 19.51
C VAL A 80 -5.32 -6.95 18.68
N HIS A 81 -5.02 -7.50 17.50
CA HIS A 81 -6.01 -7.96 16.53
C HIS A 81 -6.04 -9.46 16.32
N ASN A 82 -5.22 -10.23 17.03
CA ASN A 82 -5.10 -11.69 16.89
C ASN A 82 -4.91 -12.11 15.42
N ARG A 83 -4.01 -11.45 14.70
CA ARG A 83 -3.76 -11.66 13.27
C ARG A 83 -2.49 -12.46 13.03
N ASN A 84 -2.50 -13.27 11.95
CA ASN A 84 -1.33 -14.00 11.51
C ASN A 84 -0.38 -13.09 10.72
N ASN A 85 0.74 -12.71 11.33
CA ASN A 85 1.73 -11.81 10.76
C ASN A 85 2.37 -12.32 9.47
N LYS A 86 2.41 -13.63 9.23
CA LYS A 86 3.00 -14.21 8.01
C LYS A 86 2.23 -13.78 6.76
N LEU A 87 0.89 -13.73 6.85
CA LEU A 87 0.05 -13.27 5.73
C LEU A 87 0.29 -11.79 5.42
N PHE A 88 0.44 -10.97 6.43
CA PHE A 88 0.70 -9.54 6.26
C PHE A 88 2.09 -9.25 5.68
N LEU A 89 3.10 -10.03 6.06
CA LEU A 89 4.45 -9.88 5.53
C LEU A 89 4.49 -10.12 4.02
N VAL A 90 3.81 -11.16 3.54
CA VAL A 90 3.80 -11.50 2.11
C VAL A 90 3.12 -10.40 1.29
N GLY A 91 1.95 -9.92 1.74
CA GLY A 91 1.18 -8.93 0.98
C GLY A 91 1.80 -7.53 0.93
N GLN A 92 2.74 -7.22 1.82
CA GLN A 92 3.24 -5.85 1.99
C GLN A 92 4.62 -5.58 1.41
N VAL A 93 5.25 -6.53 0.75
CA VAL A 93 6.55 -6.31 0.12
C VAL A 93 6.44 -5.81 -1.32
N HIS A 94 5.25 -5.70 -1.84
CA HIS A 94 5.01 -5.36 -3.24
C HIS A 94 4.38 -3.98 -3.37
N LEU A 95 4.93 -3.18 -4.28
CA LEU A 95 4.35 -1.90 -4.72
C LEU A 95 4.12 -1.99 -6.22
N ILE A 96 3.06 -1.35 -6.71
CA ILE A 96 2.78 -1.24 -8.14
C ILE A 96 2.89 0.22 -8.56
N GLU A 97 3.62 0.45 -9.64
CA GLU A 97 3.57 1.74 -10.33
C GLU A 97 2.29 1.82 -11.15
N VAL A 98 1.62 2.94 -11.08
CA VAL A 98 0.38 3.21 -11.83
C VAL A 98 0.63 4.37 -12.78
N GLU A 99 0.44 4.11 -14.05
CA GLU A 99 0.50 5.14 -15.09
C GLU A 99 -0.86 5.81 -15.32
#